data_2f5af2b941682d460a75670377e43d3e
#
_entry.id   2f5af2b941682d460a75670377e43d3e
#
_cell.length_a   1.000
_cell.length_b   1.000
_cell.length_c   1.000
_cell.angle_alpha   90.00
_cell.angle_beta   90.00
_cell.angle_gamma   90.00
#
_symmetry.space_group_name_H-M   'P 1'
#
loop_
_entity.id
_entity.type
_entity.pdbx_description
1 polymer ?
#
loop_
_entity_poly.entity_id
_entity_poly.type
_entity_poly.pdbx_seq_one_letter_code
_entity_poly.pdbx_strand_id
1 'polypeptide(L)'
;MKIIFIRHGHPDYQNDCLTEIGHLQAEAAAKRLRDTHIDKFFSSSCGRAYETACHIASLHNQEVEKLNFMREISWGNPCTEDFVHPWELVDGWVKIGKDIMRLDWQNDTDYAGHTVLDCYHKVAESFDSWLSELGFSREGR
;
A
#
# COMPACT_ATOMS: atom_id res chain seq x y z
N MET A 1 -4.03 10.82 -16.52
CA MET A 1 -3.00 10.18 -15.68
C MET A 1 -3.25 8.68 -15.63
N LYS A 2 -2.19 7.87 -15.63
CA LYS A 2 -2.24 6.41 -15.39
C LYS A 2 -1.32 6.11 -14.21
N ILE A 3 -1.81 5.38 -13.22
CA ILE A 3 -1.02 4.89 -12.08
C ILE A 3 -0.95 3.37 -12.17
N ILE A 4 0.25 2.83 -11.98
CA ILE A 4 0.50 1.38 -11.94
C ILE A 4 0.93 1.04 -10.52
N PHE A 5 0.12 0.29 -9.79
CA PHE A 5 0.46 -0.25 -8.48
C PHE A 5 1.08 -1.62 -8.62
N ILE A 6 2.23 -1.82 -7.98
CA ILE A 6 2.95 -3.08 -7.97
C ILE A 6 3.18 -3.47 -6.51
N ARG A 7 2.75 -4.68 -6.15
CA ARG A 7 3.03 -5.24 -4.84
C ARG A 7 4.51 -5.67 -4.79
N HIS A 8 5.13 -5.52 -3.61
CA HIS A 8 6.50 -6.01 -3.38
C HIS A 8 6.64 -7.51 -3.66
N GLY A 9 7.82 -7.94 -4.06
CA GLY A 9 8.20 -9.35 -4.17
C GLY A 9 8.16 -10.07 -2.83
N HIS A 10 8.47 -11.37 -2.84
CA HIS A 10 8.47 -12.20 -1.62
C HIS A 10 9.38 -11.59 -0.54
N PRO A 11 8.84 -11.26 0.65
CA PRO A 11 9.56 -10.48 1.65
C PRO A 11 10.25 -11.36 2.69
N ASP A 12 11.36 -10.85 3.20
CA ASP A 12 11.85 -11.12 4.54
C ASP A 12 11.34 -10.00 5.46
N TYR A 13 10.30 -10.28 6.24
CA TYR A 13 9.69 -9.30 7.12
C TYR A 13 10.59 -8.92 8.30
N GLN A 14 11.49 -9.81 8.74
CA GLN A 14 12.37 -9.56 9.87
C GLN A 14 13.42 -8.49 9.52
N ASN A 15 13.95 -8.54 8.31
CA ASN A 15 14.97 -7.63 7.83
C ASN A 15 14.41 -6.49 6.95
N ASP A 16 13.10 -6.49 6.69
CA ASP A 16 12.39 -5.58 5.79
C ASP A 16 13.05 -5.47 4.40
N CYS A 17 13.42 -6.61 3.82
CA CYS A 17 14.03 -6.71 2.50
C CYS A 17 13.36 -7.79 1.64
N LEU A 18 13.81 -7.97 0.41
CA LEU A 18 13.39 -9.08 -0.43
C LEU A 18 14.21 -10.34 -0.11
N THR A 19 13.58 -11.50 -0.25
CA THR A 19 14.29 -12.77 -0.33
C THR A 19 14.85 -12.97 -1.74
N GLU A 20 15.68 -14.01 -1.96
CA GLU A 20 16.17 -14.37 -3.30
C GLU A 20 15.01 -14.56 -4.30
N ILE A 21 13.93 -15.21 -3.87
CA ILE A 21 12.70 -15.36 -4.67
C ILE A 21 12.08 -13.99 -4.96
N GLY A 22 12.05 -13.10 -3.96
CA GLY A 22 11.55 -11.75 -4.10
C GLY A 22 12.29 -10.94 -5.15
N HIS A 23 13.62 -11.05 -5.19
CA HIS A 23 14.45 -10.42 -6.23
C HIS A 23 14.13 -10.95 -7.63
N LEU A 24 13.99 -12.26 -7.78
CA LEU A 24 13.60 -12.87 -9.07
C LEU A 24 12.21 -12.40 -9.54
N GLN A 25 11.27 -12.26 -8.61
CA GLN A 25 9.94 -11.72 -8.91
C GLN A 25 10.01 -10.25 -9.34
N ALA A 26 10.82 -9.44 -8.65
CA ALA A 26 11.01 -8.03 -8.99
C ALA A 26 11.68 -7.86 -10.37
N GLU A 27 12.67 -8.70 -10.71
CA GLU A 27 13.27 -8.73 -12.04
C GLU A 27 12.27 -9.13 -13.12
N ALA A 28 11.40 -10.10 -12.85
CA ALA A 28 10.35 -10.49 -13.79
C ALA A 28 9.36 -9.34 -14.03
N ALA A 29 8.98 -8.62 -12.98
CA ALA A 29 8.14 -7.41 -13.07
C ALA A 29 8.85 -6.31 -13.88
N ALA A 30 10.13 -6.09 -13.64
CA ALA A 30 10.95 -5.14 -14.37
C ALA A 30 11.00 -5.48 -15.88
N LYS A 31 11.25 -6.73 -16.22
CA LYS A 31 11.22 -7.20 -17.63
C LYS A 31 9.84 -6.98 -18.27
N ARG A 32 8.76 -7.23 -17.53
CA ARG A 32 7.38 -7.03 -18.01
C ARG A 32 7.06 -5.57 -18.32
N LEU A 33 7.66 -4.63 -17.59
CA LEU A 33 7.41 -3.20 -17.72
C LEU A 33 8.47 -2.46 -18.56
N ARG A 34 9.49 -3.14 -19.05
CA ARG A 34 10.63 -2.53 -19.77
C ARG A 34 10.23 -1.55 -20.86
N ASP A 35 9.23 -1.91 -21.66
CA ASP A 35 8.78 -1.13 -22.82
C ASP A 35 7.60 -0.20 -22.49
N THR A 36 7.21 -0.13 -21.21
CA THR A 36 6.15 0.76 -20.73
C THR A 36 6.76 2.12 -20.44
N HIS A 37 6.25 3.20 -21.06
CA HIS A 37 6.68 4.55 -20.68
C HIS A 37 6.19 4.89 -19.28
N ILE A 38 7.11 5.22 -18.40
CA ILE A 38 6.85 5.61 -17.01
C ILE A 38 7.62 6.88 -16.69
N ASP A 39 6.88 7.92 -16.30
CA ASP A 39 7.45 9.25 -16.05
C ASP A 39 8.15 9.34 -14.69
N LYS A 40 7.63 8.66 -13.67
CA LYS A 40 8.15 8.70 -12.30
C LYS A 40 7.96 7.39 -11.57
N PHE A 41 8.89 7.08 -10.68
CA PHE A 41 8.86 5.91 -9.82
C PHE A 41 8.78 6.32 -8.37
N PHE A 42 7.81 5.74 -7.67
CA PHE A 42 7.60 5.93 -6.25
C PHE A 42 7.53 4.60 -5.53
N SER A 43 7.89 4.56 -4.27
CA SER A 43 7.67 3.39 -3.44
C SER A 43 7.30 3.75 -2.01
N SER A 44 6.69 2.82 -1.32
CA SER A 44 6.69 2.84 0.14
C SER A 44 8.14 2.90 0.66
N SER A 45 8.33 3.52 1.82
CA SER A 45 9.64 3.53 2.49
C SER A 45 10.00 2.20 3.16
N CYS A 46 9.15 1.17 3.09
CA CYS A 46 9.52 -0.20 3.48
C CYS A 46 10.59 -0.75 2.53
N GLY A 47 11.63 -1.40 3.10
CA GLY A 47 12.78 -1.88 2.33
C GLY A 47 12.39 -2.83 1.22
N ARG A 48 11.56 -3.85 1.50
CA ARG A 48 11.03 -4.81 0.52
C ARG A 48 10.32 -4.14 -0.68
N ALA A 49 9.59 -3.06 -0.42
CA ALA A 49 8.88 -2.32 -1.48
C ALA A 49 9.86 -1.47 -2.31
N TYR A 50 10.79 -0.81 -1.63
CA TYR A 50 11.82 0.00 -2.27
C TYR A 50 12.73 -0.83 -3.17
N GLU A 51 13.21 -1.99 -2.69
CA GLU A 51 14.01 -2.92 -3.49
C GLU A 51 13.26 -3.40 -4.74
N THR A 52 11.97 -3.74 -4.61
CA THR A 52 11.13 -4.09 -5.77
C THR A 52 11.09 -2.97 -6.80
N ALA A 53 10.85 -1.73 -6.34
CA ALA A 53 10.78 -0.58 -7.22
C ALA A 53 12.12 -0.27 -7.90
N CYS A 54 13.24 -0.45 -7.19
CA CYS A 54 14.59 -0.25 -7.74
C CYS A 54 14.88 -1.20 -8.91
N HIS A 55 14.47 -2.47 -8.84
CA HIS A 55 14.60 -3.40 -9.96
C HIS A 55 13.93 -2.88 -11.23
N ILE A 56 12.74 -2.27 -11.08
CA ILE A 56 11.97 -1.76 -12.22
C ILE A 56 12.57 -0.46 -12.73
N ALA A 57 12.83 0.50 -11.83
CA ALA A 57 13.33 1.83 -12.17
C ALA A 57 14.71 1.78 -12.84
N SER A 58 15.56 0.81 -12.46
CA SER A 58 16.89 0.64 -13.05
C SER A 58 16.86 0.36 -14.56
N LEU A 59 15.84 -0.34 -15.07
CA LEU A 59 15.68 -0.58 -16.51
C LEU A 59 15.22 0.67 -17.28
N HIS A 60 14.74 1.68 -16.56
CA HIS A 60 14.33 2.97 -17.11
C HIS A 60 15.37 4.08 -16.87
N ASN A 61 16.51 3.77 -16.23
CA ASN A 61 17.53 4.73 -15.81
C ASN A 61 16.96 5.86 -14.95
N GLN A 62 16.04 5.53 -14.05
CA GLN A 62 15.39 6.48 -13.15
C GLN A 62 15.60 6.11 -11.69
N GLU A 63 15.47 7.11 -10.82
CA GLU A 63 15.51 6.96 -9.37
C GLU A 63 14.11 6.71 -8.82
N VAL A 64 14.05 6.12 -7.62
CA VAL A 64 12.81 5.85 -6.88
C VAL A 64 12.68 6.82 -5.72
N GLU A 65 11.60 7.59 -5.70
CA GLU A 65 11.24 8.46 -4.59
C GLU A 65 10.46 7.68 -3.53
N LYS A 66 10.82 7.85 -2.25
CA LYS A 66 10.15 7.17 -1.13
C LYS A 66 9.01 8.02 -0.58
N LEU A 67 7.82 7.42 -0.50
CA LEU A 67 6.62 8.01 0.06
C LEU A 67 6.30 7.35 1.41
N ASN A 68 6.55 8.06 2.52
CA ASN A 68 6.37 7.50 3.85
C ASN A 68 4.92 7.15 4.18
N PHE A 69 3.96 7.90 3.65
CA PHE A 69 2.53 7.63 3.85
C PHE A 69 2.05 6.34 3.15
N MET A 70 2.85 5.78 2.24
CA MET A 70 2.58 4.51 1.55
C MET A 70 3.05 3.28 2.33
N ARG A 71 3.53 3.45 3.57
CA ARG A 71 3.85 2.32 4.44
C ARG A 71 2.59 1.53 4.77
N GLU A 72 2.79 0.24 5.03
CA GLU A 72 1.74 -0.61 5.57
C GLU A 72 1.15 0.01 6.85
N ILE A 73 -0.18 0.09 6.92
CA ILE A 73 -0.89 0.67 8.05
C ILE A 73 -0.69 -0.26 9.26
N SER A 74 -0.36 0.33 10.40
CA SER A 74 -0.40 -0.37 11.68
C SER A 74 -1.85 -0.46 12.15
N TRP A 75 -2.37 -1.66 12.23
CA TRP A 75 -3.76 -1.94 12.54
C TRP A 75 -3.97 -2.18 14.03
N GLY A 76 -5.14 -1.75 14.52
CA GLY A 76 -5.66 -2.12 15.82
C GLY A 76 -5.41 -1.12 16.93
N ASN A 77 -6.00 -1.40 18.08
CA ASN A 77 -5.74 -0.67 19.32
C ASN A 77 -4.86 -1.54 20.22
N PRO A 78 -3.54 -1.31 20.29
CA PRO A 78 -2.63 -2.14 21.09
C PRO A 78 -2.87 -2.04 22.61
N CYS A 79 -3.79 -1.16 23.03
CA CYS A 79 -4.11 -0.91 24.43
C CYS A 79 -5.31 -1.71 24.94
N THR A 80 -5.96 -2.52 24.10
CA THR A 80 -7.10 -3.35 24.49
C THR A 80 -6.75 -4.83 24.39
N GLU A 81 -7.22 -5.64 25.37
CA GLU A 81 -7.04 -7.09 25.35
C GLU A 81 -7.77 -7.76 24.18
N ASP A 82 -8.78 -7.08 23.60
CA ASP A 82 -9.58 -7.53 22.47
C ASP A 82 -9.00 -7.04 21.13
N PHE A 83 -7.69 -7.13 20.95
CA PHE A 83 -7.04 -6.78 19.69
C PHE A 83 -7.43 -7.77 18.60
N VAL A 84 -8.29 -7.32 17.69
CA VAL A 84 -8.69 -8.09 16.51
C VAL A 84 -7.99 -7.50 15.28
N HIS A 85 -7.25 -8.33 14.58
CA HIS A 85 -6.68 -7.90 13.31
C HIS A 85 -7.79 -7.64 12.28
N PRO A 86 -7.66 -6.62 11.41
CA PRO A 86 -8.69 -6.29 10.43
C PRO A 86 -9.10 -7.42 9.51
N TRP A 87 -8.17 -8.31 9.14
CA TRP A 87 -8.51 -9.51 8.37
C TRP A 87 -9.37 -10.51 9.14
N GLU A 88 -9.26 -10.55 10.47
CA GLU A 88 -10.13 -11.39 11.33
C GLU A 88 -11.54 -10.81 11.39
N LEU A 89 -11.69 -9.47 11.41
CA LEU A 89 -12.99 -8.80 11.29
C LEU A 89 -13.64 -9.12 9.95
N VAL A 90 -12.90 -8.97 8.85
CA VAL A 90 -13.40 -9.27 7.51
C VAL A 90 -13.83 -10.73 7.39
N ASP A 91 -13.04 -11.65 7.92
CA ASP A 91 -13.36 -13.08 7.95
C ASP A 91 -14.63 -13.38 8.77
N GLY A 92 -14.79 -12.69 9.90
CA GLY A 92 -16.01 -12.73 10.71
C GLY A 92 -17.22 -12.22 9.94
N TRP A 93 -17.08 -11.09 9.25
CA TRP A 93 -18.15 -10.48 8.45
C TRP A 93 -18.60 -11.39 7.31
N VAL A 94 -17.66 -12.00 6.59
CA VAL A 94 -17.99 -12.97 5.53
C VAL A 94 -18.80 -14.14 6.09
N LYS A 95 -18.41 -14.67 7.26
CA LYS A 95 -19.10 -15.80 7.89
C LYS A 95 -20.56 -15.49 8.27
N ILE A 96 -20.86 -14.24 8.63
CA ILE A 96 -22.23 -13.80 8.95
C ILE A 96 -22.97 -13.18 7.76
N GLY A 97 -22.39 -13.19 6.56
CA GLY A 97 -22.98 -12.64 5.36
C GLY A 97 -23.06 -11.11 5.31
N LYS A 98 -22.20 -10.42 6.06
CA LYS A 98 -22.10 -8.95 6.01
C LYS A 98 -21.51 -8.52 4.68
N ASP A 99 -22.05 -7.46 4.08
CA ASP A 99 -21.50 -6.88 2.85
C ASP A 99 -20.16 -6.19 3.13
N ILE A 100 -19.07 -6.82 2.71
CA ILE A 100 -17.69 -6.32 2.87
C ILE A 100 -17.29 -5.31 1.78
N MET A 101 -18.11 -5.16 0.73
CA MET A 101 -17.85 -4.24 -0.38
C MET A 101 -18.55 -2.89 -0.24
N ARG A 102 -19.21 -2.66 0.89
CA ARG A 102 -19.92 -1.39 1.14
C ARG A 102 -18.95 -0.20 1.15
N LEU A 103 -19.37 0.89 0.51
CA LEU A 103 -18.56 2.11 0.37
C LEU A 103 -18.44 2.91 1.68
N ASP A 104 -19.36 2.70 2.62
CA ASP A 104 -19.42 3.39 3.91
C ASP A 104 -18.88 2.55 5.09
N TRP A 105 -17.99 1.59 4.80
CA TRP A 105 -17.40 0.68 5.79
C TRP A 105 -16.77 1.41 6.99
N GLN A 106 -16.26 2.62 6.78
CA GLN A 106 -15.65 3.46 7.81
C GLN A 106 -16.65 3.87 8.93
N ASN A 107 -17.95 3.78 8.66
CA ASN A 107 -19.00 4.09 9.63
C ASN A 107 -19.42 2.86 10.45
N ASP A 108 -18.78 1.71 10.23
CA ASP A 108 -19.11 0.50 10.95
C ASP A 108 -18.58 0.53 12.38
N THR A 109 -19.44 0.14 13.32
CA THR A 109 -19.13 0.13 14.75
C THR A 109 -18.01 -0.85 15.11
N ASP A 110 -17.75 -1.85 14.28
CA ASP A 110 -16.67 -2.82 14.49
C ASP A 110 -15.29 -2.17 14.42
N TYR A 111 -15.17 -0.99 13.79
CA TYR A 111 -13.94 -0.20 13.79
C TYR A 111 -13.88 0.85 14.89
N ALA A 112 -14.90 0.94 15.75
CA ALA A 112 -14.92 1.91 16.84
C ALA A 112 -13.72 1.69 17.78
N GLY A 113 -12.93 2.73 17.99
CA GLY A 113 -11.72 2.67 18.81
C GLY A 113 -10.47 2.09 18.14
N HIS A 114 -10.57 1.61 16.88
CA HIS A 114 -9.41 1.20 16.10
C HIS A 114 -8.69 2.40 15.46
N THR A 115 -7.37 2.37 15.46
CA THR A 115 -6.53 3.40 14.81
C THR A 115 -6.62 3.36 13.29
N VAL A 116 -7.27 2.34 12.72
CA VAL A 116 -7.39 2.14 11.28
C VAL A 116 -8.06 3.31 10.56
N LEU A 117 -9.10 3.90 11.17
CA LEU A 117 -9.80 5.05 10.57
C LEU A 117 -8.91 6.28 10.48
N ASP A 118 -8.17 6.58 11.56
CA ASP A 118 -7.20 7.69 11.55
C ASP A 118 -6.11 7.47 10.52
N CYS A 119 -5.60 6.24 10.42
CA CYS A 119 -4.62 5.86 9.41
C CYS A 119 -5.20 5.99 7.99
N TYR A 120 -6.43 5.54 7.77
CA TYR A 120 -7.12 5.66 6.48
C TYR A 120 -7.22 7.12 6.04
N HIS A 121 -7.70 8.01 6.93
CA HIS A 121 -7.83 9.43 6.63
C HIS A 121 -6.47 10.08 6.34
N LYS A 122 -5.46 9.80 7.15
CA LYS A 122 -4.09 10.31 6.93
C LYS A 122 -3.51 9.87 5.60
N VAL A 123 -3.69 8.60 5.22
CA VAL A 123 -3.23 8.08 3.93
C VAL A 123 -3.98 8.77 2.78
N ALA A 124 -5.30 8.92 2.89
CA ALA A 124 -6.12 9.55 1.86
C ALA A 124 -5.73 11.02 1.63
N GLU A 125 -5.56 11.78 2.72
CA GLU A 125 -5.12 13.18 2.68
C GLU A 125 -3.71 13.33 2.11
N SER A 126 -2.78 12.48 2.56
CA SER A 126 -1.40 12.48 2.06
C SER A 126 -1.34 12.13 0.58
N PHE A 127 -2.17 11.19 0.13
CA PHE A 127 -2.24 10.80 -1.27
C PHE A 127 -2.80 11.94 -2.15
N ASP A 128 -3.84 12.63 -1.68
CA ASP A 128 -4.41 13.79 -2.38
C ASP A 128 -3.40 14.96 -2.44
N SER A 129 -2.66 15.22 -1.35
CA SER A 129 -1.60 16.23 -1.33
C SER A 129 -0.49 15.89 -2.32
N TRP A 130 -0.01 14.67 -2.30
CA TRP A 130 1.01 14.19 -3.23
C TRP A 130 0.56 14.28 -4.70
N LEU A 131 -0.68 13.91 -5.02
CA LEU A 131 -1.23 14.10 -6.35
C LEU A 131 -1.27 15.58 -6.77
N SER A 132 -1.64 16.46 -5.84
CA SER A 132 -1.66 17.90 -6.08
C SER A 132 -0.27 18.47 -6.39
N GLU A 133 0.77 18.01 -5.69
CA GLU A 133 2.17 18.36 -5.98
C GLU A 133 2.61 17.92 -7.38
N LEU A 134 2.03 16.83 -7.89
CA LEU A 134 2.25 16.35 -9.26
C LEU A 134 1.38 17.07 -10.31
N GLY A 135 0.56 18.05 -9.90
CA GLY A 135 -0.33 18.81 -10.77
C GLY A 135 -1.66 18.13 -11.08
N PHE A 136 -2.08 17.14 -10.27
CA PHE A 136 -3.36 16.45 -10.43
C PHE A 136 -4.29 16.75 -9.24
N SER A 137 -5.59 16.85 -9.52
CA SER A 137 -6.61 17.00 -8.50
C SER A 137 -7.66 15.92 -8.64
N ARG A 138 -8.23 15.50 -7.50
CA ARG A 138 -9.38 14.61 -7.50
C ARG A 138 -10.62 15.44 -7.77
N GLU A 139 -11.36 15.12 -8.84
CA GLU A 139 -12.66 15.72 -9.13
C GLU A 139 -13.76 14.93 -8.42
N GLY A 140 -14.66 15.64 -7.74
CA GLY A 140 -15.91 15.09 -7.21
C GLY A 140 -15.75 14.17 -5.99
N ARG A 141 -15.64 14.74 -4.82
CA ARG A 141 -16.10 14.15 -3.57
C ARG A 141 -17.42 14.80 -3.14
#